data_80788a371f5a6f772dcc0a4e20002af7
#
_entry.id   80788a371f5a6f772dcc0a4e20002af7
#
_cell.length_a   1.000
_cell.length_b   1.000
_cell.length_c   1.000
_cell.angle_alpha   90.00
_cell.angle_beta   90.00
_cell.angle_gamma   90.00
#
_symmetry.space_group_name_H-M   'P 1'
#
loop_
_entity.id
_entity.type
_entity.pdbx_description
1 polymer ?
#
loop_
_entity_poly.entity_id
_entity_poly.type
_entity_poly.pdbx_seq_one_letter_code
_entity_poly.pdbx_strand_id
1 'polypeptide(L)'
;MGNYQNAINQAQQTGGAPNVTGVRKATQSSWGYGFNIEQAISDDVGIFGRWSWNPGTTEAQTVDISRSLSGGVSIKGSRWSRPKDTVGIGYAANGVSSSQISYLQQGGMAAFIGDGALSYKKEQIFETFYSAKVYKELFISADYQRIANPAYNSARGPVNFFGLRAHIEM
;
A
#
# COMPACT_ATOMS: atom_id res chain seq x y z
N MET A 1 -13.29 15.87 7.68
CA MET A 1 -12.83 14.50 7.98
C MET A 1 -13.40 14.07 9.34
N GLY A 2 -13.81 12.82 9.48
CA GLY A 2 -14.28 12.23 10.73
C GLY A 2 -13.10 11.64 11.55
N ASN A 3 -13.21 11.73 12.87
CA ASN A 3 -12.24 11.13 13.79
C ASN A 3 -12.74 9.74 14.22
N TYR A 4 -11.91 8.72 14.15
CA TYR A 4 -12.29 7.34 14.46
C TYR A 4 -12.70 7.16 15.92
N GLN A 5 -12.01 7.80 16.87
CA GLN A 5 -12.36 7.70 18.29
C GLN A 5 -13.71 8.37 18.60
N ASN A 6 -14.00 9.50 17.94
CA ASN A 6 -15.30 10.16 18.10
C ASN A 6 -16.44 9.29 17.57
N ALA A 7 -16.24 8.59 16.45
CA ALA A 7 -17.22 7.65 15.91
C ALA A 7 -17.47 6.47 16.86
N ILE A 8 -16.40 5.91 17.45
CA ILE A 8 -16.49 4.86 18.46
C ILE A 8 -17.28 5.35 19.69
N ASN A 9 -16.92 6.52 20.23
CA ASN A 9 -17.60 7.10 21.40
C ASN A 9 -19.09 7.38 21.13
N GLN A 10 -19.42 7.86 19.92
CA GLN A 10 -20.82 8.06 19.54
C GLN A 10 -21.58 6.73 19.48
N ALA A 11 -21.00 5.70 18.86
CA ALA A 11 -21.62 4.39 18.78
C ALA A 11 -21.87 3.76 20.15
N GLN A 12 -20.97 3.96 21.12
CA GLN A 12 -21.15 3.51 22.51
C GLN A 12 -22.33 4.19 23.22
N GLN A 13 -22.65 5.44 22.86
CA GLN A 13 -23.75 6.19 23.44
C GLN A 13 -25.10 5.90 22.77
N THR A 14 -25.10 5.70 21.45
CA THR A 14 -26.33 5.56 20.66
C THR A 14 -26.67 4.12 20.29
N GLY A 15 -25.74 3.18 20.50
CA GLY A 15 -25.82 1.81 20.01
C GLY A 15 -25.46 1.69 18.51
N GLY A 16 -25.13 0.47 18.10
CA GLY A 16 -24.81 0.16 16.70
C GLY A 16 -23.31 0.24 16.34
N ALA A 17 -23.03 0.08 15.06
CA ALA A 17 -21.66 0.17 14.53
C ALA A 17 -21.17 1.62 14.45
N PRO A 18 -19.88 1.90 14.73
CA PRO A 18 -19.35 3.24 14.64
C PRO A 18 -19.37 3.77 13.20
N ASN A 19 -19.76 5.02 13.04
CA ASN A 19 -19.88 5.69 11.74
C ASN A 19 -19.02 6.96 11.70
N VAL A 20 -17.88 6.88 11.01
CA VAL A 20 -16.93 7.98 10.91
C VAL A 20 -17.49 9.16 10.11
N THR A 21 -18.42 8.91 9.18
CA THR A 21 -19.04 9.99 8.39
C THR A 21 -19.97 10.85 9.21
N GLY A 22 -20.63 10.25 10.21
CA GLY A 22 -21.54 10.97 11.12
C GLY A 22 -20.86 11.96 12.06
N VAL A 23 -19.55 11.83 12.25
CA VAL A 23 -18.74 12.70 13.13
C VAL A 23 -17.81 13.64 12.36
N ARG A 24 -18.04 13.82 11.06
CA ARG A 24 -17.23 14.71 10.22
C ARG A 24 -17.32 16.15 10.68
N LYS A 25 -16.16 16.81 10.71
CA LYS A 25 -16.04 18.26 10.91
C LYS A 25 -15.57 18.94 9.64
N ALA A 26 -15.91 20.21 9.47
CA ALA A 26 -15.59 20.98 8.27
C ALA A 26 -14.07 21.04 8.00
N THR A 27 -13.27 21.19 9.05
CA THR A 27 -11.81 21.28 8.94
C THR A 27 -11.13 20.42 9.99
N GLN A 28 -10.16 19.63 9.57
CA GLN A 28 -9.24 18.92 10.45
C GLN A 28 -7.85 18.91 9.83
N SER A 29 -6.82 19.07 10.66
CA SER A 29 -5.42 18.97 10.24
C SER A 29 -4.95 17.52 10.34
N SER A 30 -4.23 17.08 9.33
CA SER A 30 -3.48 15.82 9.35
C SER A 30 -2.01 16.13 9.06
N TRP A 31 -1.12 15.37 9.66
CA TRP A 31 0.31 15.53 9.50
C TRP A 31 0.99 14.16 9.46
N GLY A 32 2.22 14.10 9.00
CA GLY A 32 2.98 12.86 8.94
C GLY A 32 4.41 13.11 8.46
N TYR A 33 5.19 12.05 8.48
CA TYR A 33 6.57 12.04 8.02
C TYR A 33 6.74 11.00 6.92
N GLY A 34 7.61 11.30 5.96
CA GLY A 34 8.05 10.36 4.96
C GLY A 34 9.55 10.48 4.74
N PHE A 35 10.18 9.34 4.51
CA PHE A 35 11.58 9.24 4.14
C PHE A 35 11.69 8.40 2.88
N ASN A 36 12.48 8.87 1.92
CA ASN A 36 12.75 8.19 0.67
C ASN A 36 14.24 8.21 0.39
N ILE A 37 14.79 7.05 0.05
CA ILE A 37 16.18 6.91 -0.38
C ILE A 37 16.22 6.10 -1.67
N GLU A 38 17.02 6.56 -2.62
CA GLU A 38 17.33 5.83 -3.85
C GLU A 38 18.83 5.90 -4.07
N GLN A 39 19.44 4.76 -4.36
CA GLN A 39 20.88 4.65 -4.53
C GLN A 39 21.23 3.70 -5.66
N ALA A 40 22.07 4.16 -6.59
CA ALA A 40 22.80 3.28 -7.50
C ALA A 40 23.95 2.62 -6.73
N ILE A 41 23.92 1.29 -6.66
CA ILE A 41 24.97 0.49 -6.03
C ILE A 41 26.08 0.19 -7.06
N SER A 42 25.69 0.07 -8.32
CA SER A 42 26.58 -0.08 -9.48
C SER A 42 25.88 0.45 -10.73
N ASP A 43 26.54 0.38 -11.89
CA ASP A 43 25.95 0.78 -13.18
C ASP A 43 24.70 -0.06 -13.53
N ASP A 44 24.61 -1.26 -12.99
CA ASP A 44 23.54 -2.21 -13.28
C ASP A 44 22.55 -2.42 -12.13
N VAL A 45 22.86 -1.96 -10.92
CA VAL A 45 22.03 -2.25 -9.72
C VAL A 45 21.67 -0.97 -9.00
N GLY A 46 20.37 -0.73 -8.89
CA GLY A 46 19.78 0.34 -8.07
C GLY A 46 18.94 -0.25 -6.95
N ILE A 47 18.91 0.42 -5.81
CA ILE A 47 18.03 0.10 -4.68
C ILE A 47 17.20 1.31 -4.31
N PHE A 48 16.04 1.06 -3.73
CA PHE A 48 15.25 2.10 -3.09
C PHE A 48 14.70 1.64 -1.74
N GLY A 49 14.43 2.61 -0.88
CA GLY A 49 13.74 2.39 0.38
C GLY A 49 12.83 3.58 0.69
N ARG A 50 11.61 3.30 1.15
CA ARG A 50 10.63 4.32 1.54
C ARG A 50 10.02 3.96 2.87
N TRP A 51 9.86 4.94 3.70
CA TRP A 51 9.13 4.83 4.96
C TRP A 51 8.21 6.02 5.14
N SER A 52 7.01 5.76 5.64
CA SER A 52 6.08 6.83 5.99
C SER A 52 5.28 6.48 7.24
N TRP A 53 4.91 7.53 7.96
CA TRP A 53 4.09 7.44 9.15
C TRP A 53 3.21 8.68 9.31
N ASN A 54 1.97 8.45 9.72
CA ASN A 54 1.04 9.48 10.18
C ASN A 54 0.23 8.95 11.38
N PRO A 55 -0.38 9.81 12.20
CA PRO A 55 -1.16 9.38 13.37
C PRO A 55 -2.40 8.56 12.99
N GLY A 56 -2.98 8.76 11.80
CA GLY A 56 -4.13 8.02 11.29
C GLY A 56 -5.36 8.07 12.21
N THR A 57 -5.58 9.17 12.92
CA THR A 57 -6.70 9.34 13.86
C THR A 57 -8.00 9.74 13.18
N THR A 58 -7.90 10.21 11.94
CA THR A 58 -9.02 10.65 11.11
C THR A 58 -9.07 9.86 9.82
N GLU A 59 -10.27 9.75 9.23
CA GLU A 59 -10.41 9.16 7.90
C GLU A 59 -9.55 9.92 6.88
N ALA A 60 -8.90 9.19 5.98
CA ALA A 60 -8.25 9.76 4.80
C ALA A 60 -9.23 9.73 3.64
N GLN A 61 -9.16 10.75 2.74
CA GLN A 61 -10.09 10.80 1.61
C GLN A 61 -9.74 9.80 0.50
N THR A 62 -8.49 9.32 0.44
CA THR A 62 -8.01 8.53 -0.69
C THR A 62 -7.15 7.33 -0.33
N VAL A 63 -6.48 7.31 0.81
CA VAL A 63 -5.56 6.22 1.19
C VAL A 63 -5.61 5.96 2.68
N ASP A 64 -6.05 4.78 3.05
CA ASP A 64 -6.10 4.31 4.44
C ASP A 64 -4.78 3.66 4.87
N ILE A 65 -3.66 4.34 4.63
CA ILE A 65 -2.33 3.89 5.07
C ILE A 65 -1.79 4.88 6.09
N SER A 66 -1.58 4.42 7.33
CA SER A 66 -0.98 5.24 8.38
C SER A 66 0.51 4.94 8.58
N ARG A 67 0.96 3.78 8.16
CA ARG A 67 2.35 3.32 8.26
C ARG A 67 2.69 2.51 7.02
N SER A 68 3.79 2.85 6.38
CA SER A 68 4.31 2.11 5.24
C SER A 68 5.82 1.96 5.33
N LEU A 69 6.30 0.79 5.01
CA LEU A 69 7.70 0.51 4.76
C LEU A 69 7.78 -0.24 3.45
N SER A 70 8.56 0.25 2.51
CA SER A 70 8.80 -0.44 1.25
C SER A 70 10.26 -0.33 0.83
N GLY A 71 10.70 -1.27 0.04
CA GLY A 71 12.03 -1.26 -0.55
C GLY A 71 12.12 -2.24 -1.70
N GLY A 72 13.13 -2.07 -2.50
CA GLY A 72 13.33 -2.94 -3.64
C GLY A 72 14.66 -2.74 -4.33
N VAL A 73 14.89 -3.59 -5.32
CA VAL A 73 16.06 -3.59 -6.17
C VAL A 73 15.66 -3.62 -7.63
N SER A 74 16.40 -2.89 -8.44
CA SER A 74 16.32 -2.90 -9.91
C SER A 74 17.66 -3.35 -10.46
N ILE A 75 17.67 -4.31 -11.39
CA ILE A 75 18.85 -4.91 -11.97
C ILE A 75 18.75 -4.85 -13.49
N LYS A 76 19.72 -4.19 -14.13
CA LYS A 76 19.83 -4.18 -15.60
C LYS A 76 20.34 -5.52 -16.12
N GLY A 77 19.91 -5.88 -17.32
CA GLY A 77 20.20 -7.14 -17.95
C GLY A 77 21.59 -7.29 -18.56
N SER A 78 22.54 -6.42 -18.25
CA SER A 78 23.91 -6.48 -18.78
C SER A 78 24.59 -7.81 -18.49
N ARG A 79 24.30 -8.40 -17.31
CA ARG A 79 24.88 -9.70 -16.87
C ARG A 79 24.39 -10.90 -17.68
N TRP A 80 23.26 -10.79 -18.38
CA TRP A 80 22.74 -11.84 -19.27
C TRP A 80 22.61 -11.37 -20.72
N SER A 81 23.51 -10.47 -21.13
CA SER A 81 23.65 -9.96 -22.51
C SER A 81 22.42 -9.24 -23.06
N ARG A 82 21.61 -8.66 -22.17
CA ARG A 82 20.42 -7.88 -22.52
C ARG A 82 20.40 -6.53 -21.78
N PRO A 83 21.33 -5.62 -22.07
CA PRO A 83 21.56 -4.40 -21.27
C PRO A 83 20.39 -3.42 -21.25
N LYS A 84 19.40 -3.61 -22.13
CA LYS A 84 18.17 -2.81 -22.15
C LYS A 84 17.00 -3.41 -21.37
N ASP A 85 17.16 -4.66 -20.89
CA ASP A 85 16.16 -5.30 -20.06
C ASP A 85 16.36 -4.94 -18.58
N THR A 86 15.31 -5.09 -17.79
CA THR A 86 15.34 -4.82 -16.35
C THR A 86 14.53 -5.85 -15.58
N VAL A 87 15.11 -6.35 -14.49
CA VAL A 87 14.39 -7.06 -13.44
C VAL A 87 14.16 -6.10 -12.27
N GLY A 88 12.96 -6.09 -11.74
CA GLY A 88 12.64 -5.41 -10.48
C GLY A 88 12.09 -6.38 -9.46
N ILE A 89 12.49 -6.20 -8.20
CA ILE A 89 11.94 -6.92 -7.04
C ILE A 89 11.63 -5.89 -5.98
N GLY A 90 10.40 -5.89 -5.48
CA GLY A 90 9.93 -4.96 -4.47
C GLY A 90 9.15 -5.66 -3.36
N TYR A 91 9.18 -5.05 -2.20
CA TYR A 91 8.37 -5.45 -1.06
C TYR A 91 7.83 -4.22 -0.35
N ALA A 92 6.56 -4.29 0.07
CA ALA A 92 5.93 -3.26 0.89
C ALA A 92 5.16 -3.91 2.05
N ALA A 93 5.19 -3.25 3.21
CA ALA A 93 4.38 -3.58 4.37
C ALA A 93 3.62 -2.34 4.81
N ASN A 94 2.29 -2.39 4.70
CA ASN A 94 1.39 -1.31 5.02
C ASN A 94 0.61 -1.60 6.30
N GLY A 95 0.25 -0.57 7.02
CA GLY A 95 -0.56 -0.70 8.21
C GLY A 95 -1.41 0.54 8.47
N VAL A 96 -2.49 0.34 9.19
CA VAL A 96 -3.38 1.40 9.66
C VAL A 96 -3.11 1.73 11.13
N SER A 97 -3.64 2.85 11.61
CA SER A 97 -3.47 3.29 13.00
C SER A 97 -4.26 2.40 13.99
N SER A 98 -3.87 2.46 15.27
CA SER A 98 -4.61 1.76 16.33
C SER A 98 -6.06 2.25 16.44
N SER A 99 -6.30 3.55 16.26
CA SER A 99 -7.65 4.12 16.26
C SER A 99 -8.51 3.55 15.13
N GLN A 100 -7.94 3.42 13.93
CA GLN A 100 -8.62 2.84 12.78
C GLN A 100 -8.84 1.33 12.95
N ILE A 101 -7.86 0.60 13.50
CA ILE A 101 -8.02 -0.82 13.85
C ILE A 101 -9.21 -1.01 14.79
N SER A 102 -9.25 -0.25 15.88
CA SER A 102 -10.34 -0.33 16.86
C SER A 102 -11.70 0.00 16.24
N TYR A 103 -11.75 1.00 15.36
CA TYR A 103 -12.95 1.39 14.62
C TYR A 103 -13.46 0.26 13.71
N LEU A 104 -12.56 -0.37 12.93
CA LEU A 104 -12.91 -1.46 12.02
C LEU A 104 -13.29 -2.76 12.77
N GLN A 105 -12.63 -3.03 13.90
CA GLN A 105 -12.96 -4.20 14.75
C GLN A 105 -14.34 -4.09 15.39
N GLN A 106 -14.85 -2.89 15.62
CA GLN A 106 -16.18 -2.63 16.15
C GLN A 106 -17.26 -2.51 15.05
N GLY A 107 -16.96 -2.94 13.84
CA GLY A 107 -17.90 -2.93 12.72
C GLY A 107 -17.96 -1.64 11.93
N GLY A 108 -17.04 -0.71 12.18
CA GLY A 108 -16.90 0.50 11.37
C GLY A 108 -16.49 0.16 9.93
N MET A 109 -16.88 1.01 8.99
CA MET A 109 -16.55 0.87 7.57
C MET A 109 -15.82 2.11 7.07
N ALA A 110 -14.78 1.92 6.26
CA ALA A 110 -14.07 2.95 5.52
C ALA A 110 -14.31 2.78 4.02
N ALA A 111 -13.82 3.71 3.18
CA ALA A 111 -14.15 3.76 1.76
C ALA A 111 -13.84 2.45 0.99
N PHE A 112 -12.77 1.73 1.38
CA PHE A 112 -12.33 0.51 0.69
C PHE A 112 -12.07 -0.67 1.63
N ILE A 113 -12.22 -0.48 2.93
CA ILE A 113 -11.95 -1.51 3.95
C ILE A 113 -13.06 -1.51 5.00
N GLY A 114 -13.33 -2.70 5.54
CA GLY A 114 -14.34 -2.94 6.56
C GLY A 114 -15.41 -3.90 6.06
N ASP A 115 -15.56 -4.99 6.76
CA ASP A 115 -16.51 -6.08 6.47
C ASP A 115 -17.25 -6.52 7.74
N GLY A 116 -17.36 -5.60 8.71
CA GLY A 116 -18.06 -5.82 9.98
C GLY A 116 -17.20 -6.49 11.06
N ALA A 117 -16.08 -7.11 10.68
CA ALA A 117 -15.12 -7.73 11.60
C ALA A 117 -13.71 -7.70 11.00
N LEU A 118 -12.73 -7.20 11.75
CA LEU A 118 -11.33 -7.12 11.29
C LEU A 118 -10.43 -8.02 12.16
N SER A 119 -9.86 -9.05 11.56
CA SER A 119 -8.70 -9.78 12.11
C SER A 119 -7.42 -9.13 11.62
N TYR A 120 -7.00 -8.06 12.29
CA TYR A 120 -5.93 -7.19 11.80
C TYR A 120 -4.61 -7.91 11.63
N LYS A 121 -4.05 -7.77 10.43
CA LYS A 121 -2.62 -7.95 10.12
C LYS A 121 -2.19 -6.91 9.10
N LYS A 122 -0.91 -6.53 9.14
CA LYS A 122 -0.33 -5.66 8.11
C LYS A 122 -0.51 -6.30 6.73
N GLU A 123 -0.94 -5.50 5.77
CA GLU A 123 -0.91 -5.88 4.37
C GLU A 123 0.55 -5.95 3.90
N GLN A 124 0.91 -7.01 3.21
CA GLN A 124 2.25 -7.23 2.69
C GLN A 124 2.16 -7.50 1.20
N ILE A 125 2.93 -6.76 0.44
CA ILE A 125 2.95 -6.84 -1.01
C ILE A 125 4.36 -7.21 -1.45
N PHE A 126 4.48 -8.33 -2.13
CA PHE A 126 5.69 -8.70 -2.86
C PHE A 126 5.42 -8.54 -4.35
N GLU A 127 6.32 -7.91 -5.07
CA GLU A 127 6.21 -7.69 -6.51
C GLU A 127 7.54 -8.02 -7.17
N THR A 128 7.48 -8.65 -8.33
CA THR A 128 8.63 -8.82 -9.21
C THR A 128 8.20 -8.68 -10.66
N PHE A 129 9.02 -8.03 -11.46
CA PHE A 129 8.76 -7.87 -12.89
C PHE A 129 10.03 -8.08 -13.70
N TYR A 130 9.83 -8.50 -14.95
CA TYR A 130 10.85 -8.50 -15.99
C TYR A 130 10.37 -7.63 -17.14
N SER A 131 11.12 -6.59 -17.47
CA SER A 131 10.86 -5.72 -18.62
C SER A 131 11.89 -5.98 -19.70
N ALA A 132 11.44 -6.46 -20.85
CA ALA A 132 12.28 -6.80 -21.99
C ALA A 132 12.13 -5.78 -23.12
N LYS A 133 13.23 -5.23 -23.61
CA LYS A 133 13.24 -4.49 -24.87
C LYS A 133 13.17 -5.50 -26.02
N VAL A 134 12.02 -5.56 -26.71
CA VAL A 134 11.77 -6.59 -27.75
C VAL A 134 11.99 -6.07 -29.17
N TYR A 135 11.74 -4.78 -29.40
CA TYR A 135 11.95 -4.18 -30.72
C TYR A 135 12.06 -2.67 -30.61
N LYS A 136 13.07 -2.05 -31.28
CA LYS A 136 13.31 -0.59 -31.28
C LYS A 136 13.02 0.04 -29.91
N GLU A 137 11.92 0.76 -29.78
CA GLU A 137 11.45 1.43 -28.57
C GLU A 137 10.27 0.68 -27.88
N LEU A 138 10.00 -0.57 -28.28
CA LEU A 138 8.96 -1.41 -27.66
C LEU A 138 9.51 -2.29 -26.55
N PHE A 139 8.92 -2.14 -25.37
CA PHE A 139 9.16 -2.96 -24.20
C PHE A 139 7.93 -3.81 -23.88
N ILE A 140 8.17 -5.06 -23.52
CA ILE A 140 7.15 -5.96 -22.95
C ILE A 140 7.57 -6.32 -21.54
N SER A 141 6.67 -6.14 -20.59
CA SER A 141 6.92 -6.48 -19.18
C SER A 141 5.94 -7.54 -18.70
N ALA A 142 6.47 -8.59 -18.07
CA ALA A 142 5.69 -9.52 -17.27
C ALA A 142 5.86 -9.15 -15.80
N ASP A 143 4.76 -9.18 -15.06
CA ASP A 143 4.69 -8.78 -13.66
C ASP A 143 4.00 -9.86 -12.82
N TYR A 144 4.50 -10.09 -11.62
CA TYR A 144 3.87 -10.93 -10.61
C TYR A 144 3.81 -10.19 -9.29
N GLN A 145 2.62 -10.15 -8.71
CA GLN A 145 2.39 -9.53 -7.41
C GLN A 145 1.64 -10.51 -6.49
N ARG A 146 2.12 -10.62 -5.25
CA ARG A 146 1.48 -11.37 -4.17
C ARG A 146 1.14 -10.44 -3.03
N ILE A 147 -0.14 -10.40 -2.66
CA ILE A 147 -0.66 -9.59 -1.56
C ILE A 147 -1.12 -10.52 -0.44
N ALA A 148 -0.48 -10.43 0.71
CA ALA A 148 -0.91 -11.11 1.92
C ALA A 148 -1.71 -10.16 2.82
N ASN A 149 -2.76 -10.66 3.45
CA ASN A 149 -3.71 -9.93 4.29
C ASN A 149 -4.30 -8.69 3.60
N PRO A 150 -4.91 -8.83 2.38
CA PRO A 150 -5.47 -7.69 1.66
C PRO A 150 -6.49 -6.94 2.52
N ALA A 151 -6.45 -5.62 2.43
CA ALA A 151 -7.24 -4.71 3.27
C ALA A 151 -7.02 -4.92 4.78
N TYR A 152 -5.78 -5.27 5.16
CA TYR A 152 -5.33 -5.47 6.55
C TYR A 152 -6.05 -6.59 7.31
N ASN A 153 -6.69 -7.53 6.61
CA ASN A 153 -7.46 -8.62 7.24
C ASN A 153 -6.80 -9.98 6.98
N SER A 154 -6.37 -10.65 8.06
CA SER A 154 -5.75 -11.98 7.97
C SER A 154 -6.70 -13.10 7.58
N ALA A 155 -8.01 -12.85 7.61
CA ALA A 155 -9.02 -13.79 7.10
C ALA A 155 -9.12 -13.76 5.56
N ARG A 156 -8.43 -12.82 4.91
CA ARG A 156 -8.42 -12.65 3.45
C ARG A 156 -7.07 -13.04 2.85
N GLY A 157 -7.11 -13.55 1.63
CA GLY A 157 -5.94 -13.84 0.81
C GLY A 157 -5.16 -15.08 1.24
N PRO A 158 -3.91 -15.23 0.80
CA PRO A 158 -3.22 -14.30 -0.09
C PRO A 158 -3.82 -14.24 -1.50
N VAL A 159 -3.62 -13.12 -2.20
CA VAL A 159 -4.05 -12.91 -3.58
C VAL A 159 -2.81 -12.81 -4.47
N ASN A 160 -2.88 -13.41 -5.64
CA ASN A 160 -1.81 -13.35 -6.64
C ASN A 160 -2.33 -12.68 -7.91
N PHE A 161 -1.54 -11.75 -8.44
CA PHE A 161 -1.80 -11.08 -9.70
C PHE A 161 -0.67 -11.37 -10.69
N PHE A 162 -1.04 -11.53 -11.95
CA PHE A 162 -0.12 -11.63 -13.08
C PHE A 162 -0.49 -10.54 -14.07
N GLY A 163 0.48 -9.71 -14.42
CA GLY A 163 0.33 -8.60 -15.34
C GLY A 163 1.18 -8.77 -16.59
N LEU A 164 0.67 -8.27 -17.71
CA LEU A 164 1.43 -8.08 -18.93
C LEU A 164 1.22 -6.65 -19.41
N ARG A 165 2.32 -5.95 -19.71
CA ARG A 165 2.30 -4.57 -20.19
C ARG A 165 3.15 -4.42 -21.44
N ALA A 166 2.63 -3.70 -22.43
CA ALA A 166 3.39 -3.18 -23.56
C ALA A 166 3.61 -1.67 -23.35
N HIS A 167 4.82 -1.19 -23.58
CA HIS A 167 5.22 0.21 -23.43
C HIS A 167 6.08 0.63 -24.63
N ILE A 168 5.82 1.81 -25.19
CA ILE A 168 6.59 2.40 -26.30
C ILE A 168 7.19 3.71 -25.81
N GLU A 169 8.50 3.85 -25.91
CA GLU A 169 9.23 5.09 -25.69
C GLU A 169 9.32 5.85 -27.03
N MET A 170 8.95 7.14 -27.04
CA MET A 170 9.00 8.00 -28.23
C MET A 170 9.98 9.14 -28.02
#